data_9db2fbe4858c520d1dea6b514f400377
#
_entry.id   9db2fbe4858c520d1dea6b514f400377
#
_cell.length_a   1.000
_cell.length_b   1.000
_cell.length_c   1.000
_cell.angle_alpha   90.00
_cell.angle_beta   90.00
_cell.angle_gamma   90.00
#
_symmetry.space_group_name_H-M   'P 1'
#
loop_
_entity.id
_entity.type
_entity.pdbx_description
1 polymer ?
#
loop_
_entity_poly.entity_id
_entity_poly.type
_entity_poly.pdbx_seq_one_letter_code
_entity_poly.pdbx_strand_id
1 'polypeptide(L)'
;MSSRCESKSTDAQLCARQEVGFTVPTFKEEAAEIYAGVGAALAAADEAKLRQLTTPSCFATMAASLRERPAGQRHKWTTLDVATSVVQVRIGHNASLPERQFAQVTCSLDAKLVWTISDKKGARIGGLGSKDAPHQTLDWWVFERCIASPPEPPRWRLKERIALPKREEKGGPTVKDAERSLHTY
;
A
#
# COMPACT_ATOMS: atom_id res chain seq x y z
N MET A 1 -1.17 -25.90 -18.41
CA MET A 1 -0.87 -24.57 -17.81
C MET A 1 -2.09 -23.69 -17.98
N SER A 2 -3.16 -23.88 -17.18
CA SER A 2 -4.40 -23.08 -17.34
C SER A 2 -5.29 -23.04 -16.09
N SER A 3 -4.75 -23.03 -14.89
CA SER A 3 -5.60 -23.03 -13.68
C SER A 3 -5.46 -21.78 -12.79
N ARG A 4 -4.67 -20.77 -13.19
CA ARG A 4 -4.43 -19.56 -12.36
C ARG A 4 -5.36 -18.38 -12.68
N CYS A 5 -6.14 -18.44 -13.74
CA CYS A 5 -7.01 -17.33 -14.16
C CYS A 5 -8.46 -17.44 -13.65
N GLU A 6 -8.93 -18.64 -13.33
CA GLU A 6 -10.33 -18.88 -12.95
C GLU A 6 -10.64 -18.53 -11.49
N SER A 7 -9.67 -18.67 -10.56
CA SER A 7 -9.88 -18.35 -9.14
C SER A 7 -10.11 -16.84 -8.89
N LYS A 8 -9.48 -15.97 -9.66
CA LYS A 8 -9.61 -14.50 -9.51
C LYS A 8 -11.00 -13.97 -9.83
N SER A 9 -11.70 -14.60 -10.77
CA SER A 9 -13.05 -14.20 -11.17
C SER A 9 -14.10 -14.63 -10.13
N THR A 10 -13.91 -15.79 -9.51
CA THR A 10 -14.88 -16.38 -8.59
C THR A 10 -14.92 -15.65 -7.25
N ASP A 11 -13.75 -15.30 -6.67
CA ASP A 11 -13.67 -14.59 -5.39
C ASP A 11 -14.17 -13.14 -5.49
N ALA A 12 -13.89 -12.47 -6.61
CA ALA A 12 -14.43 -11.13 -6.87
C ALA A 12 -15.96 -11.16 -7.07
N GLN A 13 -16.50 -12.20 -7.71
CA GLN A 13 -17.94 -12.40 -7.89
C GLN A 13 -18.64 -12.79 -6.58
N LEU A 14 -17.99 -13.57 -5.71
CA LEU A 14 -18.49 -13.90 -4.38
C LEU A 14 -18.54 -12.64 -3.49
N CYS A 15 -17.50 -11.82 -3.52
CA CYS A 15 -17.48 -10.54 -2.80
C CYS A 15 -18.60 -9.60 -3.29
N ALA A 16 -18.82 -9.51 -4.60
CA ALA A 16 -19.89 -8.69 -5.18
C ALA A 16 -21.30 -9.24 -4.88
N ARG A 17 -21.47 -10.55 -4.68
CA ARG A 17 -22.76 -11.17 -4.33
C ARG A 17 -23.10 -11.00 -2.84
N GLN A 18 -22.10 -10.95 -1.97
CA GLN A 18 -22.29 -10.83 -0.52
C GLN A 18 -22.36 -9.37 -0.04
N GLU A 19 -21.83 -8.43 -0.83
CA GLU A 19 -21.90 -6.99 -0.55
C GLU A 19 -22.74 -6.27 -1.60
N VAL A 20 -23.86 -5.74 -1.17
CA VAL A 20 -24.65 -4.80 -1.98
C VAL A 20 -23.78 -3.55 -2.20
N GLY A 21 -23.37 -3.30 -3.45
CA GLY A 21 -22.63 -2.10 -3.83
C GLY A 21 -21.11 -2.26 -4.00
N PHE A 22 -20.51 -3.45 -3.82
CA PHE A 22 -19.10 -3.66 -4.16
C PHE A 22 -18.93 -3.71 -5.68
N THR A 23 -18.12 -2.79 -6.21
CA THR A 23 -17.62 -2.84 -7.58
C THR A 23 -16.11 -2.61 -7.57
N VAL A 24 -15.40 -3.26 -8.50
CA VAL A 24 -13.95 -3.07 -8.62
C VAL A 24 -13.56 -1.61 -8.90
N PRO A 25 -14.25 -0.86 -9.77
CA PRO A 25 -13.96 0.55 -9.97
C PRO A 25 -14.08 1.38 -8.69
N THR A 26 -15.22 1.31 -8.00
CA THR A 26 -15.43 2.05 -6.73
C THR A 26 -14.40 1.68 -5.68
N PHE A 27 -14.05 0.38 -5.58
CA PHE A 27 -13.00 -0.06 -4.65
C PHE A 27 -11.63 0.56 -5.01
N LYS A 28 -11.27 0.64 -6.30
CA LYS A 28 -9.99 1.26 -6.72
C LYS A 28 -9.89 2.73 -6.32
N GLU A 29 -10.98 3.47 -6.44
CA GLU A 29 -11.06 4.87 -6.01
C GLU A 29 -10.88 4.98 -4.50
N GLU A 30 -11.63 4.17 -3.72
CA GLU A 30 -11.51 4.14 -2.26
C GLU A 30 -10.11 3.71 -1.78
N ALA A 31 -9.48 2.74 -2.45
CA ALA A 31 -8.12 2.31 -2.14
C ALA A 31 -7.08 3.41 -2.39
N ALA A 32 -7.25 4.18 -3.48
CA ALA A 32 -6.39 5.34 -3.76
C ALA A 32 -6.57 6.45 -2.72
N GLU A 33 -7.81 6.73 -2.29
CA GLU A 33 -8.09 7.67 -1.20
C GLU A 33 -7.47 7.24 0.13
N ILE A 34 -7.58 5.94 0.48
CA ILE A 34 -6.97 5.39 1.69
C ILE A 34 -5.45 5.52 1.61
N TYR A 35 -4.85 5.22 0.45
CA TYR A 35 -3.40 5.36 0.24
C TYR A 35 -2.93 6.79 0.50
N ALA A 36 -3.57 7.76 -0.14
CA ALA A 36 -3.26 9.17 0.04
C ALA A 36 -3.49 9.64 1.49
N GLY A 37 -4.61 9.21 2.08
CA GLY A 37 -4.99 9.52 3.45
C GLY A 37 -4.02 8.96 4.49
N VAL A 38 -3.55 7.72 4.33
CA VAL A 38 -2.56 7.09 5.22
C VAL A 38 -1.22 7.82 5.13
N GLY A 39 -0.75 8.16 3.91
CA GLY A 39 0.48 8.91 3.73
C GLY A 39 0.43 10.29 4.40
N ALA A 40 -0.67 11.02 4.20
CA ALA A 40 -0.89 12.32 4.82
C ALA A 40 -0.98 12.24 6.35
N ALA A 41 -1.74 11.27 6.88
CA ALA A 41 -1.90 11.06 8.32
C ALA A 41 -0.59 10.65 8.99
N LEU A 42 0.20 9.76 8.35
CA LEU A 42 1.55 9.45 8.80
C LEU A 42 2.43 10.70 8.84
N ALA A 43 2.42 11.52 7.80
CA ALA A 43 3.22 12.73 7.76
C ALA A 43 2.83 13.70 8.89
N ALA A 44 1.54 13.90 9.12
CA ALA A 44 1.00 14.77 10.15
C ALA A 44 1.08 14.18 11.58
N ALA A 45 1.46 12.90 11.74
CA ALA A 45 1.35 12.15 12.98
C ALA A 45 -0.09 12.12 13.54
N ASP A 46 -1.08 12.09 12.66
CA ASP A 46 -2.51 12.03 13.02
C ASP A 46 -2.92 10.58 13.29
N GLU A 47 -2.75 10.16 14.55
CA GLU A 47 -3.13 8.81 14.99
C GLU A 47 -4.63 8.55 14.87
N ALA A 48 -5.48 9.57 15.07
CA ALA A 48 -6.92 9.41 15.00
C ALA A 48 -7.35 9.04 13.57
N LYS A 49 -6.79 9.73 12.59
CA LYS A 49 -7.02 9.43 11.17
C LYS A 49 -6.45 8.07 10.76
N LEU A 50 -5.25 7.72 11.25
CA LEU A 50 -4.65 6.40 10.99
C LEU A 50 -5.52 5.27 11.52
N ARG A 51 -6.10 5.39 12.72
CA ARG A 51 -7.03 4.38 13.29
C ARG A 51 -8.27 4.18 12.42
N GLN A 52 -8.75 5.22 11.75
CA GLN A 52 -9.90 5.12 10.84
C GLN A 52 -9.54 4.39 9.53
N LEU A 53 -8.33 4.62 9.01
CA LEU A 53 -7.90 4.12 7.70
C LEU A 53 -7.21 2.76 7.75
N THR A 54 -6.83 2.28 8.93
CA THR A 54 -6.05 1.05 9.08
C THR A 54 -6.72 0.05 10.00
N THR A 55 -6.38 -1.23 9.89
CA THR A 55 -6.76 -2.25 10.88
C THR A 55 -5.95 -2.04 12.17
N PRO A 56 -6.40 -2.56 13.32
CA PRO A 56 -5.69 -2.40 14.59
C PRO A 56 -4.23 -2.86 14.56
N SER A 57 -3.94 -3.97 13.89
CA SER A 57 -2.57 -4.50 13.74
C SER A 57 -1.70 -3.58 12.90
N CYS A 58 -2.22 -3.11 11.77
CA CYS A 58 -1.51 -2.17 10.89
C CYS A 58 -1.25 -0.83 11.60
N PHE A 59 -2.27 -0.32 12.33
CA PHE A 59 -2.12 0.87 13.16
C PHE A 59 -0.99 0.73 14.19
N ALA A 60 -0.92 -0.40 14.90
CA ALA A 60 0.12 -0.62 15.91
C ALA A 60 1.54 -0.51 15.33
N THR A 61 1.75 -1.11 14.15
CA THR A 61 3.03 -1.02 13.42
C THR A 61 3.36 0.43 13.02
N MET A 62 2.37 1.16 12.49
CA MET A 62 2.56 2.55 12.07
C MET A 62 2.79 3.50 13.27
N ALA A 63 2.07 3.30 14.37
CA ALA A 63 2.26 4.07 15.59
C ALA A 63 3.64 3.85 16.22
N ALA A 64 4.21 2.65 16.11
CA ALA A 64 5.59 2.39 16.54
C ALA A 64 6.58 3.25 15.74
N SER A 65 6.47 3.26 14.41
CA SER A 65 7.34 4.09 13.56
C SER A 65 7.17 5.59 13.79
N LEU A 66 5.98 6.06 14.20
CA LEU A 66 5.78 7.46 14.58
C LEU A 66 6.55 7.86 15.83
N ARG A 67 6.65 6.95 16.82
CA ARG A 67 7.39 7.18 18.07
C ARG A 67 8.90 7.24 17.87
N GLU A 68 9.42 6.57 16.86
CA GLU A 68 10.84 6.56 16.50
C GLU A 68 11.28 7.81 15.74
N ARG A 69 10.36 8.71 15.38
CA ARG A 69 10.70 9.93 14.64
C ARG A 69 11.55 10.88 15.47
N PRO A 70 12.62 11.43 14.89
CA PRO A 70 13.39 12.45 15.55
C PRO A 70 12.55 13.70 15.90
N ALA A 71 12.70 14.20 17.12
CA ALA A 71 11.99 15.39 17.57
C ALA A 71 12.33 16.62 16.71
N GLY A 72 11.29 17.40 16.39
CA GLY A 72 11.46 18.67 15.68
C GLY A 72 11.51 18.57 14.16
N GLN A 73 11.36 17.40 13.61
CA GLN A 73 11.12 17.23 12.17
C GLN A 73 9.64 17.43 11.84
N ARG A 74 9.40 18.12 10.74
CA ARG A 74 8.06 18.26 10.14
C ARG A 74 8.03 17.47 8.84
N HIS A 75 7.05 16.60 8.70
CA HIS A 75 6.85 15.79 7.51
C HIS A 75 5.64 16.31 6.76
N LYS A 76 5.74 16.37 5.44
CA LYS A 76 4.62 16.70 4.54
C LYS A 76 4.57 15.66 3.44
N TRP A 77 3.41 15.06 3.25
CA TRP A 77 3.13 14.10 2.20
C TRP A 77 2.08 14.69 1.25
N THR A 78 2.34 14.60 -0.03
CA THR A 78 1.41 15.03 -1.07
C THR A 78 1.36 13.94 -2.14
N THR A 79 0.22 13.32 -2.30
CA THR A 79 -0.04 12.37 -3.40
C THR A 79 -0.57 13.17 -4.58
N LEU A 80 0.03 13.02 -5.75
CA LEU A 80 -0.33 13.72 -6.97
C LEU A 80 -1.22 12.84 -7.86
N ASP A 81 -0.90 11.54 -7.91
CA ASP A 81 -1.62 10.58 -8.73
C ASP A 81 -1.47 9.18 -8.12
N VAL A 82 -2.49 8.32 -8.27
CA VAL A 82 -2.46 6.92 -7.84
C VAL A 82 -3.23 6.06 -8.82
N ALA A 83 -2.53 5.17 -9.50
CA ALA A 83 -3.14 4.13 -10.32
C ALA A 83 -3.22 2.83 -9.52
N THR A 84 -4.44 2.36 -9.23
CA THR A 84 -4.68 1.14 -8.46
C THR A 84 -5.00 -0.04 -9.37
N SER A 85 -4.30 -1.15 -9.20
CA SER A 85 -4.57 -2.41 -9.87
C SER A 85 -4.85 -3.52 -8.87
N VAL A 86 -6.02 -4.17 -8.99
CA VAL A 86 -6.39 -5.30 -8.14
C VAL A 86 -5.62 -6.53 -8.62
N VAL A 87 -4.88 -7.14 -7.71
CA VAL A 87 -4.05 -8.33 -7.98
C VAL A 87 -4.74 -9.60 -7.51
N GLN A 88 -5.34 -9.56 -6.32
CA GLN A 88 -5.99 -10.71 -5.71
C GLN A 88 -7.14 -10.27 -4.82
N VAL A 89 -8.21 -11.05 -4.82
CA VAL A 89 -9.32 -10.95 -3.87
C VAL A 89 -9.39 -12.27 -3.11
N ARG A 90 -9.61 -12.21 -1.79
CA ARG A 90 -9.81 -13.37 -0.94
C ARG A 90 -10.95 -13.09 0.03
N ILE A 91 -11.71 -14.13 0.36
CA ILE A 91 -12.64 -14.13 1.49
C ILE A 91 -12.02 -15.03 2.56
N GLY A 92 -11.93 -14.53 3.77
CA GLY A 92 -11.37 -15.24 4.91
C GLY A 92 -12.27 -15.16 6.14
N HIS A 93 -12.03 -16.09 7.04
CA HIS A 93 -12.67 -16.09 8.36
C HIS A 93 -11.62 -15.70 9.42
N ASN A 94 -12.07 -15.02 10.46
CA ASN A 94 -11.23 -14.82 11.63
C ASN A 94 -11.33 -16.06 12.52
N ALA A 95 -10.20 -16.69 12.85
CA ALA A 95 -10.16 -17.87 13.71
C ALA A 95 -10.80 -17.62 15.10
N SER A 96 -10.70 -16.37 15.61
CA SER A 96 -11.28 -15.98 16.91
C SER A 96 -12.75 -15.56 16.82
N LEU A 97 -13.28 -15.29 15.62
CA LEU A 97 -14.64 -14.85 15.35
C LEU A 97 -15.11 -15.53 14.06
N PRO A 98 -15.41 -16.85 14.11
CA PRO A 98 -15.71 -17.63 12.92
C PRO A 98 -16.96 -17.16 12.18
N GLU A 99 -17.89 -16.49 12.86
CA GLU A 99 -19.07 -15.87 12.28
C GLU A 99 -18.78 -14.60 11.47
N ARG A 100 -17.57 -14.04 11.62
CA ARG A 100 -17.15 -12.84 10.87
C ARG A 100 -16.31 -13.22 9.67
N GLN A 101 -16.85 -12.92 8.51
CA GLN A 101 -16.14 -13.02 7.25
C GLN A 101 -15.49 -11.68 6.88
N PHE A 102 -14.32 -11.76 6.29
CA PHE A 102 -13.58 -10.59 5.83
C PHE A 102 -13.22 -10.75 4.36
N ALA A 103 -13.52 -9.74 3.57
CA ALA A 103 -12.95 -9.60 2.24
C ALA A 103 -11.57 -8.96 2.36
N GLN A 104 -10.59 -9.52 1.65
CA GLN A 104 -9.24 -8.98 1.53
C GLN A 104 -8.91 -8.80 0.07
N VAL A 105 -8.45 -7.60 -0.29
CA VAL A 105 -8.05 -7.25 -1.63
C VAL A 105 -6.61 -6.81 -1.63
N THR A 106 -5.78 -7.52 -2.37
CA THR A 106 -4.39 -7.14 -2.62
C THR A 106 -4.32 -6.27 -3.86
N CYS A 107 -3.71 -5.10 -3.74
CA CYS A 107 -3.52 -4.16 -4.84
C CYS A 107 -2.05 -3.82 -5.04
N SER A 108 -1.67 -3.56 -6.28
CA SER A 108 -0.52 -2.74 -6.60
C SER A 108 -0.97 -1.30 -6.82
N LEU A 109 -0.23 -0.36 -6.25
CA LEU A 109 -0.50 1.08 -6.27
C LEU A 109 0.72 1.75 -6.91
N ASP A 110 0.58 2.20 -8.15
CA ASP A 110 1.59 3.02 -8.82
C ASP A 110 1.26 4.48 -8.51
N ALA A 111 2.09 5.11 -7.70
CA ALA A 111 1.80 6.42 -7.16
C ALA A 111 2.90 7.44 -7.48
N LYS A 112 2.49 8.67 -7.81
CA LYS A 112 3.36 9.85 -7.88
C LYS A 112 3.14 10.69 -6.65
N LEU A 113 4.22 10.94 -5.91
CA LEU A 113 4.14 11.64 -4.64
C LEU A 113 5.33 12.56 -4.40
N VAL A 114 5.12 13.50 -3.49
CA VAL A 114 6.17 14.33 -2.91
C VAL A 114 6.15 14.14 -1.40
N TRP A 115 7.25 13.70 -0.84
CA TRP A 115 7.45 13.62 0.61
C TRP A 115 8.57 14.56 1.01
N THR A 116 8.27 15.52 1.88
CA THR A 116 9.23 16.50 2.36
C THR A 116 9.44 16.34 3.86
N ILE A 117 10.69 16.33 4.28
CA ILE A 117 11.08 16.42 5.68
C ILE A 117 11.79 17.75 5.87
N SER A 118 11.33 18.56 6.81
CA SER A 118 11.92 19.85 7.16
C SER A 118 12.26 19.92 8.64
N ASP A 119 13.24 20.74 8.99
CA ASP A 119 13.61 21.05 10.37
C ASP A 119 12.62 22.04 11.01
N LYS A 120 12.91 22.43 12.26
CA LYS A 120 12.13 23.45 13.01
C LYS A 120 12.13 24.81 12.33
N LYS A 121 13.16 25.14 11.55
CA LYS A 121 13.31 26.41 10.82
C LYS A 121 12.60 26.39 9.46
N GLY A 122 12.09 25.20 9.03
CA GLY A 122 11.44 25.02 7.74
C GLY A 122 12.41 24.67 6.61
N ALA A 123 13.71 24.54 6.87
CA ALA A 123 14.67 24.09 5.87
C ALA A 123 14.43 22.61 5.55
N ARG A 124 14.42 22.27 4.25
CA ARG A 124 14.29 20.87 3.80
C ARG A 124 15.56 20.09 4.15
N ILE A 125 15.42 19.03 4.94
CA ILE A 125 16.52 18.16 5.37
C ILE A 125 16.42 16.74 4.77
N GLY A 126 15.32 16.42 4.08
CA GLY A 126 15.13 15.11 3.47
C GLY A 126 13.82 14.98 2.71
N GLY A 127 13.50 13.74 2.34
CA GLY A 127 12.27 13.39 1.64
C GLY A 127 12.52 12.87 0.21
N LEU A 128 11.45 12.66 -0.54
CA LEU A 128 11.44 12.08 -1.88
C LEU A 128 10.66 12.98 -2.85
N GLY A 129 11.19 13.17 -4.04
CA GLY A 129 10.57 13.95 -5.10
C GLY A 129 10.51 15.46 -4.83
N SER A 130 10.03 16.19 -5.81
CA SER A 130 9.68 17.61 -5.75
C SER A 130 8.38 17.84 -6.55
N LYS A 131 7.85 19.05 -6.53
CA LYS A 131 6.65 19.38 -7.30
C LYS A 131 6.86 19.19 -8.82
N ASP A 132 8.05 19.53 -9.29
CA ASP A 132 8.41 19.45 -10.73
C ASP A 132 8.95 18.07 -11.13
N ALA A 133 9.46 17.30 -10.17
CA ALA A 133 9.95 15.93 -10.33
C ALA A 133 9.42 15.03 -9.21
N PRO A 134 8.16 14.61 -9.26
CA PRO A 134 7.58 13.75 -8.24
C PRO A 134 8.26 12.39 -8.21
N HIS A 135 8.33 11.80 -7.02
CA HIS A 135 8.82 10.44 -6.87
C HIS A 135 7.73 9.44 -7.28
N GLN A 136 8.09 8.52 -8.15
CA GLN A 136 7.22 7.40 -8.53
C GLN A 136 7.55 6.19 -7.67
N THR A 137 6.53 5.55 -7.11
CA THR A 137 6.65 4.33 -6.31
C THR A 137 5.60 3.31 -6.73
N LEU A 138 5.97 2.04 -6.60
CA LEU A 138 5.05 0.92 -6.78
C LEU A 138 4.94 0.18 -5.44
N ASP A 139 3.83 0.40 -4.76
CA ASP A 139 3.54 -0.21 -3.47
C ASP A 139 2.54 -1.37 -3.62
N TRP A 140 2.65 -2.36 -2.75
CA TRP A 140 1.72 -3.48 -2.67
C TRP A 140 1.03 -3.46 -1.31
N TRP A 141 -0.29 -3.28 -1.34
CA TRP A 141 -1.10 -3.13 -0.14
C TRP A 141 -2.23 -4.14 -0.09
N VAL A 142 -2.54 -4.63 1.11
CA VAL A 142 -3.72 -5.45 1.38
C VAL A 142 -4.74 -4.60 2.11
N PHE A 143 -5.92 -4.52 1.53
CA PHE A 143 -7.08 -3.88 2.15
C PHE A 143 -8.01 -4.95 2.72
N GLU A 144 -8.66 -4.66 3.83
CA GLU A 144 -9.59 -5.56 4.50
C GLU A 144 -10.88 -4.86 4.84
N ARG A 145 -12.00 -5.56 4.69
CA ARG A 145 -13.34 -5.12 5.10
C ARG A 145 -14.11 -6.30 5.69
N CYS A 146 -14.83 -6.07 6.78
CA CYS A 146 -15.77 -7.03 7.32
C CYS A 146 -17.02 -7.12 6.42
N ILE A 147 -17.42 -8.34 6.03
CA ILE A 147 -18.59 -8.61 5.18
C ILE A 147 -19.80 -9.07 6.00
N ALA A 148 -19.65 -9.20 7.33
CA ALA A 148 -20.79 -9.54 8.20
C ALA A 148 -21.87 -8.44 8.16
N SER A 149 -23.12 -8.83 8.35
CA SER A 149 -24.24 -7.89 8.37
C SER A 149 -24.62 -7.56 9.84
N PRO A 150 -24.65 -6.28 10.23
CA PRO A 150 -24.22 -5.11 9.46
C PRO A 150 -22.70 -5.05 9.34
N PRO A 151 -22.17 -4.56 8.22
CA PRO A 151 -20.72 -4.41 8.03
C PRO A 151 -20.17 -3.34 8.99
N GLU A 152 -19.29 -3.74 9.89
CA GLU A 152 -18.60 -2.83 10.79
C GLU A 152 -17.08 -2.95 10.61
N PRO A 153 -16.40 -1.84 10.37
CA PRO A 153 -16.88 -0.56 9.84
C PRO A 153 -17.22 -0.67 8.34
N PRO A 154 -18.09 0.23 7.83
CA PRO A 154 -18.58 0.15 6.45
C PRO A 154 -17.52 0.44 5.37
N ARG A 155 -16.28 0.66 5.73
CA ARG A 155 -15.20 1.07 4.84
C ARG A 155 -14.07 0.06 4.79
N TRP A 156 -13.39 0.02 3.65
CA TRP A 156 -12.11 -0.64 3.52
C TRP A 156 -11.07 0.00 4.44
N ARG A 157 -10.16 -0.83 4.96
CA ARG A 157 -9.03 -0.41 5.79
C ARG A 157 -7.75 -1.04 5.28
N LEU A 158 -6.66 -0.31 5.37
CA LEU A 158 -5.35 -0.89 5.12
C LEU A 158 -5.05 -1.93 6.22
N LYS A 159 -4.76 -3.15 5.79
CA LYS A 159 -4.37 -4.26 6.67
C LYS A 159 -2.86 -4.37 6.80
N GLU A 160 -2.16 -4.36 5.67
CA GLU A 160 -0.71 -4.50 5.64
C GLU A 160 -0.12 -3.97 4.34
N ARG A 161 1.17 -3.63 4.40
CA ARG A 161 2.00 -3.35 3.23
C ARG A 161 2.83 -4.60 2.95
N ILE A 162 2.83 -5.06 1.71
CA ILE A 162 3.65 -6.20 1.28
C ILE A 162 4.99 -5.64 0.82
N ALA A 163 6.07 -5.97 1.53
CA ALA A 163 7.41 -5.75 1.02
C ALA A 163 7.68 -6.75 -0.09
N LEU A 164 7.80 -6.26 -1.32
CA LEU A 164 8.30 -7.12 -2.40
C LEU A 164 9.76 -7.46 -2.08
N PRO A 165 10.18 -8.73 -2.26
CA PRO A 165 11.58 -9.07 -2.19
C PRO A 165 12.31 -8.17 -3.20
N LYS A 166 13.38 -7.51 -2.75
CA LYS A 166 14.25 -6.79 -3.67
C LYS A 166 14.62 -7.77 -4.77
N ARG A 167 14.25 -7.42 -6.01
CA ARG A 167 14.72 -8.18 -7.16
C ARG A 167 16.24 -8.09 -7.09
N GLU A 168 16.89 -9.22 -6.76
CA GLU A 168 18.34 -9.30 -6.95
C GLU A 168 18.54 -8.96 -8.42
N GLU A 169 19.15 -7.84 -8.69
CA GLU A 169 19.69 -7.56 -10.02
C GLU A 169 20.66 -8.71 -10.24
N LYS A 170 20.24 -9.71 -11.01
CA LYS A 170 21.15 -10.71 -11.55
C LYS A 170 22.18 -9.88 -12.28
N GLY A 171 23.38 -9.80 -11.67
CA GLY A 171 24.47 -8.99 -12.16
C GLY A 171 24.63 -9.21 -13.65
N GLY A 172 24.27 -8.22 -14.44
CA GLY A 172 24.72 -8.14 -15.80
C GLY A 172 26.26 -8.15 -15.76
N PRO A 173 26.94 -8.70 -16.78
CA PRO A 173 28.39 -8.78 -16.81
C PRO A 173 28.93 -7.38 -16.51
N THR A 174 29.74 -7.27 -15.46
CA THR A 174 30.40 -6.02 -15.12
C THR A 174 31.36 -5.66 -16.25
N VAL A 175 31.57 -4.36 -16.49
CA VAL A 175 32.51 -3.86 -17.53
C VAL A 175 33.87 -4.57 -17.45
N LYS A 176 34.28 -5.03 -16.26
CA LYS A 176 35.52 -5.81 -16.07
C LYS A 176 35.49 -7.21 -16.71
N ASP A 177 34.31 -7.83 -16.86
CA ASP A 177 34.19 -9.14 -17.52
C ASP A 177 34.24 -9.00 -19.05
N ALA A 178 33.85 -7.86 -19.59
CA ALA A 178 33.98 -7.55 -21.02
C ALA A 178 35.44 -7.31 -21.44
N GLU A 179 36.25 -6.68 -20.58
CA GLU A 179 37.69 -6.45 -20.90
C GLU A 179 38.51 -7.72 -20.84
N ARG A 180 38.16 -8.69 -20.03
CA ARG A 180 38.84 -9.99 -19.95
C ARG A 180 38.65 -10.87 -21.21
N SER A 181 37.55 -10.69 -21.91
CA SER A 181 37.23 -11.47 -23.12
C SER A 181 37.94 -10.95 -24.36
N LEU A 182 38.55 -9.76 -24.33
CA LEU A 182 39.24 -9.17 -25.46
C LEU A 182 40.76 -9.48 -25.53
N HIS A 183 41.31 -10.16 -24.54
CA HIS A 183 42.73 -10.48 -24.47
C HIS A 183 43.08 -11.95 -24.70
N THR A 184 42.14 -12.72 -25.27
CA THR A 184 42.39 -14.15 -25.60
C THR A 184 42.17 -14.38 -27.11
N TYR A 185 43.00 -13.77 -27.92
CA TYR A 185 43.30 -14.17 -29.30
C TYR A 185 44.75 -13.77 -29.63
#